data_b2a1dd3995065291c8cf17e2818543b2
#
_entry.id   b2a1dd3995065291c8cf17e2818543b2
#
_cell.length_a   1.000
_cell.length_b   1.000
_cell.length_c   1.000
_cell.angle_alpha   90.00
_cell.angle_beta   90.00
_cell.angle_gamma   90.00
#
_symmetry.space_group_name_H-M   'P 1'
#
loop_
_entity.id
_entity.type
_entity.pdbx_description
1 polymer ?
#
loop_
_entity_poly.entity_id
_entity_poly.type
_entity_poly.pdbx_seq_one_letter_code
_entity_poly.pdbx_strand_id
1 'polypeptide(L)' 'SMVLKPKEREVLELLARNLSNKEIAQAMSVGEETIKWHVKNLFGKLDAGTRKHVVRRAQLLGLLEDSA' A
#
# COMPACT_ATOMS: atom_id res chain seq x y z
N SER A 1 5.08 15.25 -9.31
CA SER A 1 5.40 13.82 -9.31
C SER A 1 5.02 13.20 -7.98
N MET A 2 4.64 11.96 -8.02
CA MET A 2 4.23 11.27 -6.81
C MET A 2 5.44 10.71 -6.07
N VAL A 3 5.53 11.02 -4.78
CA VAL A 3 6.58 10.47 -3.93
C VAL A 3 5.91 9.75 -2.76
N LEU A 4 6.24 8.49 -2.59
CA LEU A 4 5.78 7.71 -1.45
C LEU A 4 6.77 7.85 -0.30
N LYS A 5 6.25 8.05 0.91
CA LYS A 5 7.06 7.99 2.11
C LYS A 5 7.49 6.54 2.36
N PRO A 6 8.61 6.30 3.04
CA PRO A 6 9.11 4.92 3.26
C PRO A 6 8.06 3.98 3.87
N LYS A 7 7.29 4.44 4.85
CA LYS A 7 6.26 3.60 5.47
C LYS A 7 5.11 3.31 4.53
N GLU A 8 4.73 4.29 3.69
CA GLU A 8 3.71 4.09 2.67
C GLU A 8 4.15 3.04 1.66
N ARG A 9 5.40 3.11 1.22
CA ARG A 9 5.95 2.12 0.29
C ARG A 9 5.94 0.73 0.91
N GLU A 10 6.34 0.62 2.16
CA GLU A 10 6.35 -0.67 2.87
C GLU A 10 4.94 -1.25 2.94
N VAL A 11 3.95 -0.43 3.31
CA VAL A 11 2.54 -0.86 3.33
C VAL A 11 2.08 -1.29 1.95
N LEU A 12 2.43 -0.51 0.93
CA LEU A 12 2.04 -0.83 -0.45
C LEU A 12 2.59 -2.19 -0.90
N GLU A 13 3.85 -2.47 -0.58
CA GLU A 13 4.46 -3.75 -0.91
C GLU A 13 3.75 -4.92 -0.24
N LEU A 14 3.33 -4.73 1.01
CA LEU A 14 2.60 -5.77 1.73
C LEU A 14 1.16 -5.93 1.22
N LEU A 15 0.53 -4.83 0.80
CA LEU A 15 -0.77 -4.90 0.11
C LEU A 15 -0.65 -5.73 -1.16
N ALA A 16 0.43 -5.54 -1.90
CA ALA A 16 0.67 -6.28 -3.15
C ALA A 16 0.84 -7.77 -2.90
N ARG A 17 1.25 -8.14 -1.69
CA ARG A 17 1.36 -9.55 -1.27
C ARG A 17 0.04 -10.09 -0.72
N ASN A 18 -1.02 -9.30 -0.81
CA ASN A 18 -2.37 -9.67 -0.40
C ASN A 18 -2.52 -9.89 1.12
N LEU A 19 -1.73 -9.17 1.91
CA LEU A 19 -1.89 -9.20 3.36
C LEU A 19 -3.05 -8.31 3.81
N SER A 20 -3.74 -8.73 4.86
CA SER A 20 -4.77 -7.90 5.49
C SER A 20 -4.13 -6.76 6.28
N ASN A 21 -4.91 -5.74 6.64
CA ASN A 21 -4.41 -4.65 7.48
C ASN A 21 -3.85 -5.17 8.80
N LYS A 22 -4.49 -6.16 9.38
CA LYS A 22 -4.02 -6.79 10.63
C LYS A 22 -2.68 -7.46 10.44
N GLU A 23 -2.52 -8.20 9.34
CA GLU A 23 -1.27 -8.88 9.01
C GLU A 23 -0.15 -7.88 8.74
N ILE A 24 -0.46 -6.80 8.03
CA ILE A 24 0.51 -5.74 7.77
C ILE A 24 0.95 -5.09 9.07
N ALA A 25 -0.01 -4.79 9.95
CA ALA A 25 0.29 -4.21 11.26
C ALA A 25 1.22 -5.11 12.06
N GLN A 26 0.98 -6.40 12.06
CA GLN A 26 1.84 -7.36 12.74
C GLN A 26 3.23 -7.40 12.12
N ALA A 27 3.32 -7.43 10.78
CA ALA A 27 4.60 -7.47 10.08
C ALA A 27 5.44 -6.22 10.35
N MET A 28 4.80 -5.07 10.49
CA MET A 28 5.49 -3.79 10.68
C MET A 28 5.61 -3.40 12.15
N SER A 29 5.07 -4.19 13.06
CA SER A 29 5.08 -3.92 14.52
C SER A 29 4.44 -2.59 14.87
N VAL A 30 3.31 -2.29 14.26
CA VAL A 30 2.52 -1.09 14.54
C VAL A 30 1.06 -1.48 14.78
N GLY A 31 0.24 -0.52 15.22
CA GLY A 31 -1.18 -0.75 15.40
C GLY A 31 -1.93 -0.79 14.08
N GLU A 32 -3.04 -1.51 14.06
CA GLU A 32 -3.86 -1.64 12.85
C GLU A 32 -4.41 -0.29 12.37
N GLU A 33 -4.71 0.62 13.32
CA GLU A 33 -5.19 1.96 12.97
C GLU A 33 -4.15 2.74 12.18
N THR A 34 -2.86 2.57 12.49
CA THR A 34 -1.78 3.20 11.75
C THR A 34 -1.78 2.70 10.30
N ILE A 35 -2.00 1.40 10.11
CA ILE A 35 -2.05 0.82 8.76
C ILE A 35 -3.26 1.36 8.00
N LYS A 36 -4.42 1.45 8.63
CA LYS A 36 -5.61 2.00 7.99
C LYS A 36 -5.35 3.43 7.50
N TRP A 37 -4.64 4.22 8.29
CA TRP A 37 -4.27 5.58 7.92
C TRP A 37 -3.35 5.61 6.70
N HIS A 38 -2.33 4.73 6.68
CA HIS A 38 -1.43 4.64 5.52
C HIS A 38 -2.19 4.18 4.26
N VAL A 39 -3.08 3.22 4.41
CA VAL A 39 -3.88 2.72 3.28
C VAL A 39 -4.77 3.84 2.72
N LYS A 40 -5.41 4.60 3.59
CA LYS A 40 -6.23 5.74 3.17
C LYS A 40 -5.39 6.75 2.38
N ASN A 41 -4.18 7.04 2.86
CA ASN A 41 -3.29 7.98 2.16
C ASN A 41 -2.86 7.42 0.80
N LEU A 42 -2.60 6.13 0.70
CA LEU A 42 -2.26 5.48 -0.56
C LEU A 42 -3.43 5.55 -1.54
N PHE A 43 -4.65 5.31 -1.08
CA PHE A 43 -5.83 5.42 -1.92
C PHE A 43 -5.95 6.83 -2.51
N GLY A 44 -5.71 7.85 -1.69
CA GLY A 44 -5.73 9.22 -2.15
C GLY A 44 -4.61 9.53 -3.14
N LYS A 45 -3.39 9.13 -2.81
CA LYS A 45 -2.23 9.41 -3.67
C LYS A 45 -2.31 8.69 -5.02
N LEU A 46 -2.82 7.47 -5.02
CA LEU A 46 -2.90 6.66 -6.24
C LEU A 46 -4.23 6.79 -6.97
N ASP A 47 -5.14 7.60 -6.42
CA ASP A 47 -6.46 7.83 -7.02
C ASP A 47 -7.16 6.49 -7.29
N ALA A 48 -7.26 5.66 -6.26
CA ALA A 48 -7.87 4.33 -6.36
C ALA A 48 -8.83 4.11 -5.19
N GLY A 49 -9.88 3.34 -5.43
CA GLY A 49 -10.92 3.11 -4.43
C GLY A 49 -10.94 1.71 -3.83
N THR A 50 -10.06 0.81 -4.28
CA THR A 50 -9.97 -0.54 -3.74
C THR A 50 -8.52 -0.95 -3.60
N ARG A 51 -8.26 -1.94 -2.75
CA ARG A 51 -6.90 -2.47 -2.54
C ARG A 51 -6.30 -2.99 -3.83
N LYS A 52 -7.09 -3.76 -4.58
CA LYS A 52 -6.65 -4.33 -5.87
C LYS A 52 -6.29 -3.22 -6.86
N HIS A 53 -7.11 -2.18 -6.92
CA HIS A 53 -6.89 -1.06 -7.83
C HIS A 53 -5.65 -0.26 -7.44
N VAL A 54 -5.41 -0.05 -6.14
CA VAL A 54 -4.20 0.61 -5.64
C VAL A 54 -2.95 -0.13 -6.12
N VAL A 55 -2.92 -1.45 -5.95
CA VAL A 55 -1.79 -2.27 -6.38
C VAL A 55 -1.59 -2.18 -7.89
N ARG A 56 -2.67 -2.27 -8.66
CA ARG A 56 -2.57 -2.20 -10.11
C ARG A 56 -2.05 -0.85 -10.57
N ARG A 57 -2.56 0.24 -10.01
CA ARG A 57 -2.10 1.57 -10.36
C ARG A 57 -0.63 1.78 -9.96
N ALA A 58 -0.23 1.24 -8.81
CA ALA A 58 1.17 1.32 -8.39
C ALA A 58 2.09 0.60 -9.37
N GLN A 59 1.67 -0.55 -9.88
CA GLN A 59 2.43 -1.27 -10.91
C GLN A 59 2.55 -0.44 -12.18
N LEU A 60 1.44 0.13 -12.64
CA LEU A 60 1.41 0.95 -13.87
C LEU A 60 2.30 2.19 -13.74
N LEU A 61 2.41 2.74 -12.53
CA LEU A 61 3.22 3.93 -12.27
C LEU A 61 4.68 3.61 -11.94
N GLY A 62 5.05 2.33 -11.94
CA GLY A 62 6.43 1.93 -11.64
C GLY A 62 6.79 1.98 -10.16
N LEU A 63 5.79 2.06 -9.27
CA LEU A 63 6.01 2.09 -7.82
C LEU A 63 6.15 0.70 -7.23
N LEU A 64 5.73 -0.32 -7.96
CA LEU A 64 5.85 -1.73 -7.62
C LEU A 64 6.30 -2.48 -8.85
N GLU A 65 7.07 -3.57 -8.64
CA GLU A 65 7.41 -4.47 -9.72
C GLU A 65 6.17 -5.27 -10.12
N ASP A 66 6.01 -5.50 -11.44
CA ASP A 66 4.97 -6.40 -11.92
C ASP A 66 5.32 -7.82 -11.53
N SER A 67 4.30 -8.55 -11.05
CA SER A 67 4.44 -9.99 -10.84
C SER A 67 4.51 -10.66 -12.21
N ALA A 68 5.59 -11.34 -12.43
CA ALA A 68 5.77 -12.08 -13.68
C ALA A 68 4.79 -13.26 -13.76
#